data_1e6d6fdd9b9c665e1da7ae23956edc3b
#
_entry.id   1e6d6fdd9b9c665e1da7ae23956edc3b
#
_cell.length_a   1.000
_cell.length_b   1.000
_cell.length_c   1.000
_cell.angle_alpha   90.00
_cell.angle_beta   90.00
_cell.angle_gamma   90.00
#
_symmetry.space_group_name_H-M   'P 1'
#
loop_
_entity.id
_entity.type
_entity.pdbx_description
1 polymer ?
#
loop_
_entity_poly.entity_id
_entity_poly.type
_entity_poly.pdbx_seq_one_letter_code
_entity_poly.pdbx_strand_id
1 'polypeptide(L)' 'MYLSEIQNKDIVNLKDGKKIGNIVDIEIDNNGTIHSLIIQKNKFNIFKSSDIEIKWNQIKKIGEDVILVDNNI' A
#
# COMPACT_ATOMS: atom_id res chain seq x y z
N MET A 1 -12.91 -8.76 -4.98
CA MET A 1 -11.80 -8.70 -4.02
C MET A 1 -12.27 -8.01 -2.76
N TYR A 2 -11.99 -8.59 -1.63
CA TYR A 2 -12.35 -8.01 -0.33
C TYR A 2 -11.18 -7.23 0.24
N LEU A 3 -11.50 -6.23 1.06
CA LEU A 3 -10.47 -5.47 1.77
C LEU A 3 -9.55 -6.38 2.59
N SER A 4 -10.13 -7.40 3.23
CA SER A 4 -9.36 -8.35 4.02
C SER A 4 -8.31 -9.12 3.21
N GLU A 5 -8.49 -9.21 1.90
CA GLU A 5 -7.52 -9.90 1.04
C GLU A 5 -6.28 -9.06 0.78
N ILE A 6 -6.39 -7.74 0.84
CA ILE A 6 -5.27 -6.85 0.54
C ILE A 6 -4.59 -6.30 1.79
N GLN A 7 -5.32 -6.16 2.89
CA GLN A 7 -4.79 -5.44 4.06
C GLN A 7 -3.63 -6.15 4.76
N ASN A 8 -3.49 -7.46 4.56
CA ASN A 8 -2.41 -8.23 5.18
C ASN A 8 -1.23 -8.48 4.25
N LYS A 9 -1.29 -7.96 3.03
CA LYS A 9 -0.22 -8.17 2.05
C LYS A 9 0.88 -7.15 2.23
N ASP A 10 2.10 -7.57 1.93
CA ASP A 10 3.24 -6.67 1.92
C ASP A 10 3.23 -5.82 0.66
N ILE A 11 3.53 -4.54 0.81
CA ILE A 11 3.67 -3.64 -0.32
C ILE A 11 5.13 -3.64 -0.73
N VAL A 12 5.39 -4.03 -1.97
CA VAL A 12 6.74 -4.22 -2.49
C VAL A 12 6.95 -3.32 -3.70
N ASN A 13 8.09 -2.65 -3.73
CA ASN A 13 8.45 -1.80 -4.85
C ASN A 13 8.88 -2.67 -6.03
N LEU A 14 8.21 -2.49 -7.16
CA LEU A 14 8.47 -3.26 -8.37
C LEU A 14 9.91 -3.10 -8.86
N LYS A 15 10.50 -1.92 -8.70
CA LYS A 15 11.83 -1.63 -9.24
C LYS A 15 12.96 -2.34 -8.53
N ASP A 16 12.92 -2.38 -7.21
CA ASP A 16 14.02 -2.96 -6.42
C ASP A 16 13.63 -4.21 -5.65
N GLY A 17 12.36 -4.58 -5.69
CA GLY A 17 11.87 -5.76 -4.99
C GLY A 17 11.85 -5.62 -3.48
N LYS A 18 12.04 -4.43 -2.95
CA LYS A 18 12.09 -4.21 -1.52
C LYS A 18 10.72 -3.90 -0.96
N LYS A 19 10.49 -4.38 0.26
CA LYS A 19 9.26 -4.07 0.97
C LYS A 19 9.22 -2.60 1.36
N ILE A 20 8.13 -1.93 0.99
CA ILE A 20 7.89 -0.54 1.38
C ILE A 20 7.25 -0.48 2.76
N GLY A 21 6.26 -1.33 2.99
CA GLY A 21 5.54 -1.34 4.26
C GLY A 21 4.26 -2.16 4.17
N ASN A 22 3.34 -1.84 5.06
CA ASN A 22 2.04 -2.50 5.13
C ASN A 22 0.93 -1.47 5.08
N ILE A 23 -0.24 -1.88 4.59
CA ILE A 23 -1.41 -1.02 4.52
C ILE A 23 -1.93 -0.76 5.92
N VAL A 24 -2.11 0.52 6.26
CA VAL A 24 -2.72 0.92 7.53
C VAL A 24 -4.04 1.63 7.34
N ASP A 25 -4.30 2.12 6.13
CA ASP A 25 -5.56 2.81 5.84
C ASP A 25 -5.80 2.84 4.33
N ILE A 26 -7.02 3.21 3.96
CA ILE A 26 -7.43 3.32 2.56
C ILE A 26 -8.21 4.62 2.41
N GLU A 27 -7.90 5.37 1.36
CA GLU A 27 -8.67 6.56 1.02
C GLU A 27 -9.71 6.21 -0.04
N ILE A 28 -10.96 6.44 0.28
CA ILE A 28 -12.09 6.18 -0.60
C ILE A 28 -12.71 7.52 -0.98
N ASP A 29 -12.96 7.74 -2.27
CA ASP A 29 -13.58 8.98 -2.73
C ASP A 29 -15.10 8.95 -2.55
N ASN A 30 -15.76 10.07 -2.89
CA ASN A 30 -17.20 10.21 -2.69
C ASN A 30 -18.04 9.28 -3.56
N ASN A 31 -17.44 8.69 -4.58
CA ASN A 31 -18.10 7.73 -5.46
C ASN A 31 -17.95 6.30 -4.98
N GLY A 32 -17.29 6.08 -3.86
CA GLY A 32 -17.03 4.74 -3.34
C GLY A 32 -15.85 4.05 -4.00
N THR A 33 -15.04 4.77 -4.75
CA THR A 33 -13.86 4.22 -5.44
C THR A 33 -12.63 4.39 -4.57
N ILE A 34 -11.79 3.36 -4.52
CA ILE A 34 -10.52 3.43 -3.78
C ILE A 34 -9.58 4.38 -4.53
N HIS A 35 -9.21 5.45 -3.86
CA HIS A 35 -8.29 6.44 -4.41
C HIS A 35 -6.84 6.06 -4.18
N SER A 36 -6.52 5.63 -2.96
CA SER A 36 -5.15 5.33 -2.58
C SER A 36 -5.10 4.40 -1.37
N LEU A 37 -3.93 3.80 -1.21
CA LEU A 37 -3.57 3.01 -0.03
C LEU A 37 -2.61 3.84 0.81
N ILE A 38 -2.81 3.84 2.12
CA ILE A 38 -1.91 4.50 3.05
C ILE A 38 -1.02 3.43 3.65
N ILE A 39 0.28 3.59 3.46
CA ILE A 39 1.29 2.59 3.80
C ILE A 39 2.16 3.10 4.94
N GLN A 40 2.35 2.28 5.95
CA GLN A 40 3.28 2.58 7.04
C GLN A 40 4.57 1.80 6.85
N LYS A 41 5.69 2.51 6.80
CA LYS A 41 7.00 1.92 6.54
C LYS A 41 7.49 1.05 7.68
N ASN A 42 7.21 1.44 8.91
CA ASN A 42 7.81 0.79 10.08
C ASN A 42 6.78 0.65 11.18
N LYS A 43 6.37 -0.58 11.44
CA LYS A 43 5.38 -0.89 12.47
C LYS A 43 5.83 -0.51 13.87
N PHE A 44 7.13 -0.44 14.09
CA PHE A 44 7.69 -0.22 15.43
C PHE A 44 7.98 1.24 15.73
N ASN A 45 7.86 2.11 14.75
CA ASN A 45 8.16 3.51 14.93
C ASN A 45 6.89 4.29 15.22
N ILE A 46 6.44 4.21 16.47
CA ILE A 46 5.22 4.88 16.91
C ILE A 46 5.37 6.41 17.01
N PHE A 47 6.60 6.92 16.95
CA PHE A 47 6.85 8.35 17.09
C PHE A 47 7.05 9.08 15.76
N LYS A 48 7.29 8.32 14.69
CA LYS A 48 7.45 8.88 13.35
C LYS A 48 6.56 8.13 12.40
N SER A 49 5.34 8.55 12.29
CA SER A 49 4.46 8.04 11.25
C SER A 49 4.87 8.70 9.94
N SER A 50 5.72 8.03 9.19
CA SER A 50 5.97 8.44 7.82
C SER A 50 5.07 7.60 6.93
N ASP A 51 3.80 7.98 6.92
CA ASP A 51 2.83 7.31 6.06
C ASP A 51 3.09 7.72 4.62
N ILE A 52 3.02 6.73 3.73
CA ILE A 52 3.19 6.95 2.30
C ILE A 52 1.84 6.69 1.64
N GLU A 53 1.44 7.59 0.76
CA GLU A 53 0.26 7.37 -0.05
C GLU A 53 0.67 6.71 -1.36
N ILE A 54 0.09 5.55 -1.65
CA ILE A 54 0.23 4.87 -2.93
C ILE A 54 -1.12 4.96 -3.63
N LYS A 55 -1.15 5.65 -4.75
CA LYS A 55 -2.38 5.79 -5.53
C LYS A 55 -2.75 4.47 -6.18
N TRP A 56 -4.03 4.24 -6.36
CA TRP A 56 -4.51 2.98 -6.92
C TRP A 56 -3.87 2.66 -8.27
N ASN A 57 -3.64 3.69 -9.09
CA ASN A 57 -3.04 3.49 -10.41
C ASN A 57 -1.54 3.13 -10.36
N GLN A 58 -0.91 3.22 -9.20
CA GLN A 58 0.48 2.79 -9.02
C GLN A 58 0.59 1.31 -8.72
N ILE A 59 -0.53 0.64 -8.45
CA ILE A 59 -0.55 -0.81 -8.23
C ILE A 59 -0.40 -1.50 -9.58
N LYS A 60 0.62 -2.35 -9.69
CA LYS A 60 0.91 -3.06 -10.95
C LYS A 60 0.45 -4.51 -10.91
N LYS A 61 0.49 -5.13 -9.74
CA LYS A 61 0.04 -6.51 -9.60
C LYS A 61 -0.34 -6.79 -8.16
N ILE A 62 -1.44 -7.50 -7.96
CA ILE A 62 -1.85 -8.00 -6.65
C ILE A 62 -1.58 -9.50 -6.67
N GLY A 63 -0.57 -9.91 -5.91
CA GLY A 63 -0.21 -11.31 -5.77
C GLY A 63 -0.85 -11.95 -4.56
N GLU A 64 -0.47 -13.18 -4.27
CA GLU A 64 -1.03 -13.92 -3.14
C GLU A 64 -0.63 -13.29 -1.80
N ASP A 65 0.64 -12.94 -1.67
CA ASP A 65 1.17 -12.41 -0.41
C ASP A 65 1.69 -10.97 -0.52
N VAL A 66 1.77 -10.44 -1.72
CA VAL A 66 2.37 -9.14 -1.96
C VAL A 66 1.54 -8.32 -2.95
N ILE A 67 1.69 -7.01 -2.86
CA ILE A 67 1.18 -6.08 -3.85
C ILE A 67 2.38 -5.34 -4.42
N LEU A 68 2.57 -5.48 -5.74
CA LEU A 68 3.67 -4.82 -6.44
C LEU A 68 3.21 -3.43 -6.89
N VAL A 69 3.96 -2.43 -6.51
CA VAL A 69 3.64 -1.04 -6.83
C VAL A 69 4.81 -0.37 -7.52
N ASP A 70 4.48 0.60 -8.35
CA ASP A 70 5.48 1.49 -8.95
C ASP A 70 5.54 2.75 -8.09
N ASN A 71 6.46 2.77 -7.17
CA ASN A 71 6.63 3.89 -6.25
C ASN A 71 7.69 4.83 -6.82
N ASN A 72 7.29 5.61 -7.79
CA ASN A 72 8.15 6.53 -8.51
C ASN A 72 8.20 7.88 -7.79
N ILE A 73 8.79 7.88 -6.65
CA ILE A 73 8.96 9.13 -5.92
C ILE A 73 10.40 9.58 -5.99
#